data_4a455bb4703955656258da42ae6f3049
#
_entry.id   4a455bb4703955656258da42ae6f3049
#
_cell.length_a   1.000
_cell.length_b   1.000
_cell.length_c   1.000
_cell.angle_alpha   90.00
_cell.angle_beta   90.00
_cell.angle_gamma   90.00
#
_symmetry.space_group_name_H-M   'P 1'
#
loop_
_entity.id
_entity.type
_entity.pdbx_description
1 polymer ?
#
loop_
_entity_poly.entity_id
_entity_poly.type
_entity_poly.pdbx_seq_one_letter_code
_entity_poly.pdbx_strand_id
1 'polypeptide(L)'
;MQVDRSALRHHGDRDVLPGMLDFAVNVRDEAPPEWLLRRLAARLPALGRYPSEDEADAVRAIVAARHGRAPEEVLLLAGAAEGFALLPRLASRLAAVIHPSFTEPELALREADVPVARVVLAPPYELAGARVPEDADLVVLGNPTNPTSVLHPRAVIESLRRPGRLVVVDEAFADAVPGEPETLAGQSYPDVLVLRSLTKTWALAGLRCGYLLGPPELLTRLNHGRPHWPLGTLQLEAIAATCEAHAIAEAEASAIRIVTEREAMIPRLRALGIDVHEPAAGPFLLIRVPDGELLRKHLADRDIGVRRGDTFPGLDGEFLRLAVRDSDAVDRLVAAIEAVGL
;
A
#
# COMPACT_ATOMS: atom_id res chain seq x y z
N MET A 1 22.46 -15.31 7.42
CA MET A 1 22.22 -14.05 8.16
C MET A 1 20.81 -14.11 8.69
N GLN A 2 20.61 -14.04 9.99
CA GLN A 2 19.28 -14.07 10.58
C GLN A 2 18.55 -12.77 10.23
N VAL A 3 17.34 -12.87 9.68
CA VAL A 3 16.54 -11.68 9.30
C VAL A 3 16.04 -11.01 10.57
N ASP A 4 16.27 -9.71 10.70
CA ASP A 4 15.71 -8.93 11.81
C ASP A 4 14.18 -8.75 11.61
N ARG A 5 13.43 -9.58 12.34
CA ARG A 5 11.96 -9.53 12.33
C ARG A 5 11.40 -8.26 12.99
N SER A 6 12.18 -7.60 13.85
CA SER A 6 11.74 -6.36 14.50
C SER A 6 11.73 -5.21 13.51
N ALA A 7 12.70 -5.15 12.60
CA ALA A 7 12.71 -4.17 11.50
C ALA A 7 11.53 -4.38 10.53
N LEU A 8 11.17 -5.64 10.21
CA LEU A 8 10.01 -5.94 9.36
C LEU A 8 8.67 -5.48 9.97
N ARG A 9 8.58 -5.40 11.31
CA ARG A 9 7.38 -4.95 12.05
C ARG A 9 7.32 -3.44 12.27
N HIS A 10 8.29 -2.68 11.78
CA HIS A 10 8.32 -1.24 11.98
C HIS A 10 7.48 -0.53 10.91
N HIS A 11 6.47 0.23 11.34
CA HIS A 11 5.60 1.02 10.46
C HIS A 11 5.64 2.50 10.81
N GLY A 12 5.17 3.35 9.88
CA GLY A 12 5.27 4.80 9.97
C GLY A 12 4.51 5.44 11.14
N ASP A 13 3.50 4.76 11.67
CA ASP A 13 2.75 5.18 12.85
C ASP A 13 3.61 5.25 14.12
N ARG A 14 4.74 4.51 14.15
CA ARG A 14 5.72 4.58 15.23
C ARG A 14 6.69 5.76 15.11
N ASP A 15 6.74 6.39 13.96
CA ASP A 15 7.62 7.53 13.67
C ASP A 15 6.90 8.88 13.94
N VAL A 16 5.62 8.86 14.36
CA VAL A 16 4.79 10.06 14.57
C VAL A 16 4.11 10.00 15.93
N LEU A 17 4.18 11.09 16.69
CA LEU A 17 3.42 11.29 17.92
C LEU A 17 2.19 12.17 17.66
N PRO A 18 1.16 12.11 18.50
CA PRO A 18 0.00 13.00 18.38
C PRO A 18 0.40 14.48 18.38
N GLY A 19 -0.09 15.24 17.40
CA GLY A 19 0.20 16.66 17.22
C GLY A 19 1.38 16.99 16.34
N MET A 20 2.17 16.00 15.94
CA MET A 20 3.24 16.20 14.95
C MET A 20 2.68 16.39 13.53
N LEU A 21 3.39 17.15 12.71
CA LEU A 21 3.18 17.19 11.26
C LEU A 21 3.64 15.87 10.66
N ASP A 22 2.71 15.10 10.08
CA ASP A 22 2.95 13.73 9.67
C ASP A 22 3.35 13.61 8.20
N PHE A 23 4.63 13.31 7.95
CA PHE A 23 5.17 12.86 6.67
C PHE A 23 5.51 11.36 6.66
N ALA A 24 5.28 10.63 7.77
CA ALA A 24 5.62 9.21 7.89
C ALA A 24 4.48 8.27 7.53
N VAL A 25 3.22 8.67 7.73
CA VAL A 25 2.04 7.86 7.37
C VAL A 25 1.45 8.36 6.06
N ASN A 26 1.08 7.44 5.16
CA ASN A 26 0.55 7.79 3.84
C ASN A 26 -0.99 7.97 3.82
N VAL A 27 -1.63 8.15 4.97
CA VAL A 27 -3.01 8.66 5.05
C VAL A 27 -2.95 10.16 4.89
N ARG A 28 -3.71 10.71 3.94
CA ARG A 28 -3.61 12.14 3.60
C ARG A 28 -4.48 13.01 4.47
N ASP A 29 -5.73 12.64 4.61
CA ASP A 29 -6.74 13.42 5.31
C ASP A 29 -6.86 12.94 6.76
N GLU A 30 -7.17 13.85 7.66
CA GLU A 30 -7.35 13.55 9.10
C GLU A 30 -8.62 12.72 9.35
N ALA A 31 -9.62 12.83 8.49
CA ALA A 31 -10.89 12.15 8.59
C ALA A 31 -11.43 11.73 7.21
N PRO A 32 -12.28 10.69 7.16
CA PRO A 32 -13.02 10.36 5.95
C PRO A 32 -13.89 11.53 5.49
N PRO A 33 -14.19 11.65 4.17
CA PRO A 33 -15.05 12.70 3.66
C PRO A 33 -16.44 12.66 4.31
N GLU A 34 -17.05 13.82 4.47
CA GLU A 34 -18.29 13.97 5.24
C GLU A 34 -19.44 13.11 4.71
N TRP A 35 -19.53 12.95 3.39
CA TRP A 35 -20.55 12.07 2.80
C TRP A 35 -20.38 10.61 3.23
N LEU A 36 -19.13 10.13 3.36
CA LEU A 36 -18.83 8.78 3.81
C LEU A 36 -19.12 8.63 5.31
N LEU A 37 -18.75 9.62 6.13
CA LEU A 37 -19.08 9.63 7.56
C LEU A 37 -20.58 9.59 7.79
N ARG A 38 -21.38 10.39 7.07
CA ARG A 38 -22.86 10.36 7.14
C ARG A 38 -23.41 8.99 6.77
N ARG A 39 -22.87 8.38 5.73
CA ARG A 39 -23.28 7.06 5.27
C ARG A 39 -22.99 5.96 6.30
N LEU A 40 -21.79 5.99 6.90
CA LEU A 40 -21.42 5.08 7.99
C LEU A 40 -22.30 5.29 9.23
N ALA A 41 -22.56 6.55 9.59
CA ALA A 41 -23.42 6.88 10.73
C ALA A 41 -24.83 6.33 10.55
N ALA A 42 -25.39 6.35 9.35
CA ALA A 42 -26.70 5.77 9.04
C ALA A 42 -26.76 4.24 9.27
N ARG A 43 -25.62 3.55 9.27
CA ARG A 43 -25.52 2.11 9.52
C ARG A 43 -25.33 1.74 10.99
N LEU A 44 -25.04 2.70 11.88
CA LEU A 44 -24.84 2.42 13.31
C LEU A 44 -26.02 1.66 13.98
N PRO A 45 -27.29 1.95 13.69
CA PRO A 45 -28.40 1.17 14.27
C PRO A 45 -28.40 -0.31 13.89
N ALA A 46 -27.69 -0.69 12.81
CA ALA A 46 -27.60 -2.07 12.37
C ALA A 46 -26.53 -2.90 13.09
N LEU A 47 -25.70 -2.28 13.95
CA LEU A 47 -24.62 -2.98 14.65
C LEU A 47 -25.07 -4.05 15.65
N GLY A 48 -26.33 -4.07 16.04
CA GLY A 48 -26.90 -5.09 16.94
C GLY A 48 -27.12 -6.47 16.30
N ARG A 49 -26.81 -6.63 14.99
CA ARG A 49 -26.93 -7.90 14.26
C ARG A 49 -25.69 -8.20 13.44
N TYR A 50 -25.45 -9.47 13.18
CA TYR A 50 -24.41 -9.88 12.25
C TYR A 50 -24.76 -9.43 10.82
N PRO A 51 -23.75 -9.03 10.00
CA PRO A 51 -23.96 -8.86 8.56
C PRO A 51 -24.44 -10.16 7.92
N SER A 52 -25.40 -10.09 7.00
CA SER A 52 -25.85 -11.27 6.26
C SER A 52 -24.87 -11.64 5.15
N GLU A 53 -24.97 -12.89 4.66
CA GLU A 53 -24.22 -13.31 3.48
C GLU A 53 -24.66 -12.51 2.24
N ASP A 54 -25.97 -12.22 2.11
CA ASP A 54 -26.50 -11.39 1.02
C ASP A 54 -25.91 -9.96 1.02
N GLU A 55 -25.68 -9.35 2.21
CA GLU A 55 -25.01 -8.05 2.31
C GLU A 55 -23.55 -8.16 1.82
N ALA A 56 -22.83 -9.20 2.20
CA ALA A 56 -21.46 -9.41 1.75
C ALA A 56 -21.39 -9.72 0.24
N ASP A 57 -22.35 -10.51 -0.28
CA ASP A 57 -22.46 -10.83 -1.71
C ASP A 57 -22.75 -9.58 -2.54
N ALA A 58 -23.66 -8.73 -2.08
CA ALA A 58 -23.95 -7.46 -2.72
C ALA A 58 -22.69 -6.56 -2.81
N VAL A 59 -21.89 -6.52 -1.74
CA VAL A 59 -20.63 -5.75 -1.74
C VAL A 59 -19.61 -6.38 -2.70
N ARG A 60 -19.49 -7.71 -2.75
CA ARG A 60 -18.64 -8.40 -3.74
C ARG A 60 -19.04 -8.03 -5.18
N ALA A 61 -20.35 -8.02 -5.47
CA ALA A 61 -20.86 -7.65 -6.78
C ALA A 61 -20.52 -6.18 -7.14
N ILE A 62 -20.61 -5.25 -6.19
CA ILE A 62 -20.25 -3.84 -6.40
C ILE A 62 -18.74 -3.70 -6.70
N VAL A 63 -17.88 -4.34 -5.93
CA VAL A 63 -16.43 -4.34 -6.17
C VAL A 63 -16.10 -4.99 -7.52
N ALA A 64 -16.72 -6.12 -7.85
CA ALA A 64 -16.55 -6.80 -9.12
C ALA A 64 -16.93 -5.90 -10.30
N ALA A 65 -18.06 -5.21 -10.22
CA ALA A 65 -18.52 -4.28 -11.24
C ALA A 65 -17.54 -3.13 -11.47
N ARG A 66 -16.94 -2.58 -10.38
CA ARG A 66 -15.89 -1.53 -10.49
C ARG A 66 -14.71 -1.97 -11.36
N HIS A 67 -14.33 -3.25 -11.28
CA HIS A 67 -13.15 -3.78 -11.97
C HIS A 67 -13.48 -4.62 -13.21
N GLY A 68 -14.76 -4.71 -13.62
CA GLY A 68 -15.17 -5.54 -14.76
C GLY A 68 -14.94 -7.04 -14.52
N ARG A 69 -15.09 -7.51 -13.27
CA ARG A 69 -14.85 -8.90 -12.86
C ARG A 69 -16.14 -9.58 -12.41
N ALA A 70 -16.08 -10.90 -12.17
CA ALA A 70 -17.18 -11.66 -11.55
C ALA A 70 -17.11 -11.54 -10.01
N PRO A 71 -18.24 -11.60 -9.29
CA PRO A 71 -18.26 -11.53 -7.82
C PRO A 71 -17.41 -12.61 -7.14
N GLU A 72 -17.29 -13.79 -7.76
CA GLU A 72 -16.48 -14.92 -7.27
C GLU A 72 -14.97 -14.62 -7.34
N GLU A 73 -14.56 -13.63 -8.11
CA GLU A 73 -13.19 -13.14 -8.22
C GLU A 73 -12.84 -12.07 -7.17
N VAL A 74 -13.71 -11.86 -6.16
CA VAL A 74 -13.54 -10.85 -5.12
C VAL A 74 -13.55 -11.49 -3.73
N LEU A 75 -12.51 -11.21 -2.94
CA LEU A 75 -12.45 -11.52 -1.51
C LEU A 75 -12.37 -10.23 -0.70
N LEU A 76 -13.41 -9.92 0.07
CA LEU A 76 -13.43 -8.76 0.95
C LEU A 76 -12.53 -8.99 2.16
N LEU A 77 -11.77 -7.95 2.57
CA LEU A 77 -10.72 -8.03 3.60
C LEU A 77 -10.88 -6.94 4.67
N ALA A 78 -10.51 -7.27 5.90
CA ALA A 78 -10.33 -6.31 7.00
C ALA A 78 -9.01 -5.52 6.80
N GLY A 79 -8.91 -4.82 5.66
CA GLY A 79 -7.74 -4.11 5.18
C GLY A 79 -6.73 -5.03 4.46
N ALA A 80 -5.82 -4.39 3.69
CA ALA A 80 -4.78 -5.11 2.94
C ALA A 80 -3.88 -5.99 3.83
N ALA A 81 -3.66 -5.61 5.07
CA ALA A 81 -2.86 -6.39 6.03
C ALA A 81 -3.41 -7.80 6.26
N GLU A 82 -4.74 -7.97 6.26
CA GLU A 82 -5.33 -9.32 6.32
C GLU A 82 -4.96 -10.12 5.06
N GLY A 83 -4.97 -9.50 3.88
CA GLY A 83 -4.56 -10.17 2.65
C GLY A 83 -3.16 -10.74 2.72
N PHE A 84 -2.21 -9.98 3.28
CA PHE A 84 -0.84 -10.47 3.49
C PHE A 84 -0.78 -11.62 4.50
N ALA A 85 -1.54 -11.54 5.60
CA ALA A 85 -1.60 -12.62 6.60
C ALA A 85 -2.19 -13.92 6.03
N LEU A 86 -2.98 -13.83 4.96
CA LEU A 86 -3.55 -15.00 4.29
C LEU A 86 -2.60 -15.65 3.26
N LEU A 87 -1.55 -14.96 2.78
CA LEU A 87 -0.64 -15.49 1.74
C LEU A 87 -0.05 -16.88 2.06
N PRO A 88 0.32 -17.21 3.32
CA PRO A 88 0.83 -18.54 3.62
C PRO A 88 -0.12 -19.69 3.25
N ARG A 89 -1.43 -19.43 3.16
CA ARG A 89 -2.43 -20.42 2.73
C ARG A 89 -2.31 -20.84 1.26
N LEU A 90 -1.53 -20.09 0.47
CA LEU A 90 -1.17 -20.49 -0.89
C LEU A 90 -0.18 -21.67 -0.90
N ALA A 91 0.37 -22.05 0.27
CA ALA A 91 1.28 -23.19 0.45
C ALA A 91 2.48 -23.16 -0.51
N SER A 92 3.06 -21.97 -0.70
CA SER A 92 4.26 -21.77 -1.52
C SER A 92 5.47 -22.50 -0.93
N ARG A 93 6.30 -23.09 -1.79
CA ARG A 93 7.57 -23.75 -1.41
C ARG A 93 8.71 -22.74 -1.32
N LEU A 94 8.69 -21.71 -2.17
CA LEU A 94 9.62 -20.60 -2.15
C LEU A 94 8.92 -19.33 -2.65
N ALA A 95 8.80 -18.34 -1.78
CA ALA A 95 8.31 -17.03 -2.16
C ALA A 95 9.46 -16.08 -2.49
N ALA A 96 9.41 -15.42 -3.64
CA ALA A 96 10.27 -14.30 -3.96
C ALA A 96 9.55 -12.98 -3.62
N VAL A 97 10.14 -12.16 -2.75
CA VAL A 97 9.61 -10.84 -2.41
C VAL A 97 10.51 -9.78 -3.01
N ILE A 98 9.91 -8.91 -3.85
CA ILE A 98 10.63 -7.82 -4.53
C ILE A 98 10.81 -6.67 -3.56
N HIS A 99 12.06 -6.23 -3.35
CA HIS A 99 12.46 -5.15 -2.45
C HIS A 99 13.25 -4.06 -3.18
N PRO A 100 13.33 -2.82 -2.62
CA PRO A 100 12.71 -2.34 -1.39
C PRO A 100 11.20 -2.28 -1.51
N SER A 101 10.47 -2.83 -0.53
CA SER A 101 9.01 -2.82 -0.53
C SER A 101 8.43 -2.89 0.88
N PHE A 102 7.10 -2.76 0.97
CA PHE A 102 6.37 -2.94 2.22
C PHE A 102 6.64 -4.34 2.80
N THR A 103 6.86 -4.40 4.11
CA THR A 103 7.49 -5.56 4.76
C THR A 103 6.52 -6.62 5.26
N GLU A 104 5.23 -6.29 5.39
CA GLU A 104 4.21 -7.22 5.90
C GLU A 104 4.09 -8.53 5.10
N PRO A 105 4.16 -8.54 3.75
CA PRO A 105 4.10 -9.80 3.01
C PRO A 105 5.25 -10.75 3.38
N GLU A 106 6.49 -10.23 3.48
CA GLU A 106 7.64 -11.04 3.90
C GLU A 106 7.48 -11.53 5.33
N LEU A 107 7.04 -10.64 6.23
CA LEU A 107 6.84 -10.99 7.64
C LEU A 107 5.83 -12.14 7.78
N ALA A 108 4.65 -12.01 7.13
CA ALA A 108 3.58 -13.01 7.20
C ALA A 108 4.04 -14.38 6.67
N LEU A 109 4.78 -14.40 5.55
CA LEU A 109 5.33 -15.62 4.98
C LEU A 109 6.35 -16.28 5.93
N ARG A 110 7.27 -15.49 6.49
CA ARG A 110 8.29 -16.00 7.43
C ARG A 110 7.71 -16.46 8.77
N GLU A 111 6.66 -15.84 9.26
CA GLU A 111 5.97 -16.28 10.49
C GLU A 111 5.26 -17.61 10.32
N ALA A 112 4.91 -17.94 9.09
CA ALA A 112 4.34 -19.24 8.71
C ALA A 112 5.40 -20.24 8.18
N ASP A 113 6.69 -19.96 8.41
CA ASP A 113 7.83 -20.79 8.00
C ASP A 113 7.91 -21.04 6.47
N VAL A 114 7.30 -20.17 5.65
CA VAL A 114 7.47 -20.22 4.20
C VAL A 114 8.86 -19.69 3.85
N PRO A 115 9.68 -20.44 3.07
CA PRO A 115 10.97 -19.96 2.60
C PRO A 115 10.81 -18.69 1.75
N VAL A 116 11.60 -17.64 2.06
CA VAL A 116 11.55 -16.35 1.35
C VAL A 116 12.93 -16.00 0.79
N ALA A 117 12.97 -15.81 -0.53
CA ALA A 117 14.08 -15.19 -1.25
C ALA A 117 13.78 -13.69 -1.44
N ARG A 118 14.68 -12.83 -0.96
CA ARG A 118 14.61 -11.40 -1.26
C ARG A 118 15.21 -11.11 -2.63
N VAL A 119 14.44 -10.46 -3.50
CA VAL A 119 14.92 -9.91 -4.77
C VAL A 119 15.08 -8.41 -4.57
N VAL A 120 16.29 -7.98 -4.22
CA VAL A 120 16.59 -6.57 -3.94
C VAL A 120 16.96 -5.87 -5.24
N LEU A 121 16.14 -4.89 -5.63
CA LEU A 121 16.39 -4.04 -6.80
C LEU A 121 17.42 -2.96 -6.44
N ALA A 122 18.36 -2.74 -7.34
CA ALA A 122 19.25 -1.59 -7.26
C ALA A 122 18.56 -0.33 -7.82
N PRO A 123 18.98 0.88 -7.42
CA PRO A 123 18.51 2.11 -8.07
C PRO A 123 18.68 2.02 -9.60
N PRO A 124 17.68 2.45 -10.39
CA PRO A 124 16.48 3.20 -10.00
C PRO A 124 15.28 2.34 -9.56
N TYR A 125 15.50 1.17 -9.00
CA TYR A 125 14.51 0.24 -8.43
C TYR A 125 13.48 -0.26 -9.44
N GLU A 126 13.86 -0.39 -10.69
CA GLU A 126 13.02 -0.93 -11.76
C GLU A 126 12.93 -2.45 -11.70
N LEU A 127 11.72 -2.98 -11.90
CA LEU A 127 11.47 -4.42 -11.93
C LEU A 127 12.06 -5.09 -13.19
N ALA A 128 12.23 -4.33 -14.27
CA ALA A 128 12.80 -4.83 -15.50
C ALA A 128 14.22 -5.39 -15.27
N GLY A 129 14.43 -6.66 -15.64
CA GLY A 129 15.70 -7.35 -15.42
C GLY A 129 15.91 -7.91 -14.01
N ALA A 130 14.91 -7.84 -13.13
CA ALA A 130 14.97 -8.48 -11.81
C ALA A 130 15.20 -9.98 -11.92
N ARG A 131 16.16 -10.51 -11.15
CA ARG A 131 16.49 -11.94 -11.14
C ARG A 131 15.65 -12.68 -10.09
N VAL A 132 14.42 -13.02 -10.46
CA VAL A 132 13.56 -13.86 -9.63
C VAL A 132 14.04 -15.31 -9.71
N PRO A 133 14.26 -16.01 -8.57
CA PRO A 133 14.65 -17.42 -8.58
C PRO A 133 13.70 -18.27 -9.44
N GLU A 134 14.28 -19.19 -10.18
CA GLU A 134 13.47 -20.01 -11.09
C GLU A 134 12.52 -20.96 -10.37
N ASP A 135 12.91 -21.45 -9.22
CA ASP A 135 12.15 -22.33 -8.33
C ASP A 135 11.13 -21.59 -7.44
N ALA A 136 11.12 -20.26 -7.45
CA ALA A 136 10.08 -19.49 -6.75
C ALA A 136 8.72 -19.72 -7.41
N ASP A 137 7.78 -20.24 -6.62
CA ASP A 137 6.39 -20.51 -7.03
C ASP A 137 5.40 -19.43 -6.55
N LEU A 138 5.89 -18.43 -5.82
CA LEU A 138 5.18 -17.20 -5.44
C LEU A 138 6.08 -16.00 -5.65
N VAL A 139 5.57 -14.94 -6.27
CA VAL A 139 6.24 -13.63 -6.35
C VAL A 139 5.33 -12.57 -5.74
N VAL A 140 5.86 -11.73 -4.87
CA VAL A 140 5.10 -10.63 -4.25
C VAL A 140 5.81 -9.31 -4.51
N LEU A 141 5.07 -8.30 -4.97
CA LEU A 141 5.58 -6.95 -5.24
C LEU A 141 4.50 -5.89 -4.97
N GLY A 142 4.91 -4.64 -4.76
CA GLY A 142 4.03 -3.48 -4.68
C GLY A 142 4.00 -2.69 -6.00
N ASN A 143 2.86 -2.13 -6.37
CA ASN A 143 2.73 -1.27 -7.56
C ASN A 143 1.63 -0.19 -7.40
N PRO A 144 1.97 1.11 -7.20
CA PRO A 144 3.33 1.64 -6.98
C PRO A 144 4.00 1.08 -5.73
N THR A 145 5.32 0.91 -5.80
CA THR A 145 6.08 0.32 -4.70
C THR A 145 6.27 1.32 -3.54
N ASN A 146 5.93 0.95 -2.33
CA ASN A 146 6.31 1.66 -1.11
C ASN A 146 7.60 1.02 -0.54
N PRO A 147 8.75 1.73 -0.40
CA PRO A 147 8.87 3.18 -0.28
C PRO A 147 9.34 3.92 -1.54
N THR A 148 9.70 3.24 -2.62
CA THR A 148 10.40 3.83 -3.77
C THR A 148 9.52 4.72 -4.65
N SER A 149 8.20 4.58 -4.54
CA SER A 149 7.20 5.28 -5.39
C SER A 149 7.25 4.88 -6.88
N VAL A 150 8.04 3.87 -7.24
CA VAL A 150 8.14 3.39 -8.62
C VAL A 150 6.86 2.69 -9.03
N LEU A 151 6.35 3.07 -10.20
CA LEU A 151 5.24 2.41 -10.89
C LEU A 151 5.83 1.52 -11.99
N HIS A 152 5.75 0.22 -11.78
CA HIS A 152 6.25 -0.75 -12.76
C HIS A 152 5.23 -0.93 -13.90
N PRO A 153 5.69 -0.98 -15.16
CA PRO A 153 4.81 -1.28 -16.28
C PRO A 153 4.12 -2.63 -16.12
N ARG A 154 2.82 -2.68 -16.38
CA ARG A 154 2.02 -3.91 -16.32
C ARG A 154 2.65 -5.06 -17.11
N ALA A 155 3.14 -4.79 -18.31
CA ALA A 155 3.81 -5.80 -19.15
C ALA A 155 5.04 -6.42 -18.47
N VAL A 156 5.77 -5.66 -17.65
CA VAL A 156 6.91 -6.17 -16.88
C VAL A 156 6.43 -7.07 -15.75
N ILE A 157 5.35 -6.70 -15.07
CA ILE A 157 4.74 -7.55 -14.02
C ILE A 157 4.20 -8.84 -14.64
N GLU A 158 3.53 -8.75 -15.76
CA GLU A 158 3.02 -9.92 -16.52
C GLU A 158 4.12 -10.88 -16.93
N SER A 159 5.33 -10.37 -17.23
CA SER A 159 6.49 -11.21 -17.59
C SER A 159 7.02 -12.08 -16.44
N LEU A 160 6.62 -11.80 -15.19
CA LEU A 160 6.94 -12.65 -14.04
C LEU A 160 6.12 -13.94 -14.02
N ARG A 161 5.00 -13.97 -14.74
CA ARG A 161 4.10 -15.12 -14.80
C ARG A 161 4.75 -16.28 -15.55
N ARG A 162 4.54 -17.49 -15.05
CA ARG A 162 4.94 -18.73 -15.69
C ARG A 162 4.15 -19.91 -15.09
N PRO A 163 4.06 -21.06 -15.75
CA PRO A 163 3.38 -22.23 -15.21
C PRO A 163 3.86 -22.59 -13.79
N GLY A 164 2.91 -22.72 -12.84
CA GLY A 164 3.18 -23.09 -11.46
C GLY A 164 3.68 -21.93 -10.56
N ARG A 165 3.70 -20.69 -11.06
CA ARG A 165 4.05 -19.50 -10.27
C ARG A 165 2.85 -18.59 -10.10
N LEU A 166 2.59 -18.17 -8.87
CA LEU A 166 1.61 -17.14 -8.52
C LEU A 166 2.30 -15.78 -8.41
N VAL A 167 1.61 -14.72 -8.85
CA VAL A 167 2.06 -13.34 -8.70
C VAL A 167 1.05 -12.59 -7.85
N VAL A 168 1.50 -11.97 -6.76
CA VAL A 168 0.69 -11.10 -5.89
C VAL A 168 1.16 -9.68 -6.06
N VAL A 169 0.26 -8.80 -6.47
CA VAL A 169 0.51 -7.38 -6.67
C VAL A 169 -0.21 -6.58 -5.59
N ASP A 170 0.56 -5.90 -4.75
CA ASP A 170 0.03 -4.95 -3.78
C ASP A 170 -0.21 -3.61 -4.46
N GLU A 171 -1.45 -3.35 -4.81
CA GLU A 171 -1.93 -2.11 -5.42
C GLU A 171 -2.58 -1.17 -4.38
N ALA A 172 -2.09 -1.19 -3.13
CA ALA A 172 -2.63 -0.33 -2.06
C ALA A 172 -2.55 1.17 -2.34
N PHE A 173 -1.80 1.59 -3.36
CA PHE A 173 -1.63 2.98 -3.79
C PHE A 173 -1.97 3.19 -5.27
N ALA A 174 -2.58 2.23 -5.95
CA ALA A 174 -2.90 2.37 -7.36
C ALA A 174 -3.90 3.51 -7.61
N ASP A 175 -4.88 3.68 -6.73
CA ASP A 175 -5.87 4.77 -6.77
C ASP A 175 -5.30 6.17 -6.45
N ALA A 176 -4.03 6.28 -6.09
CA ALA A 176 -3.29 7.54 -6.00
C ALA A 176 -2.55 7.92 -7.30
N VAL A 177 -2.68 7.10 -8.35
CA VAL A 177 -2.11 7.33 -9.69
C VAL A 177 -3.26 7.61 -10.67
N PRO A 178 -3.31 8.79 -11.31
CA PRO A 178 -4.40 9.14 -12.21
C PRO A 178 -4.64 8.08 -13.29
N GLY A 179 -5.88 7.65 -13.44
CA GLY A 179 -6.30 6.65 -14.43
C GLY A 179 -5.80 5.23 -14.18
N GLU A 180 -5.05 4.98 -13.12
CA GLU A 180 -4.49 3.66 -12.76
C GLU A 180 -3.89 2.88 -13.97
N PRO A 181 -2.98 3.46 -14.79
CA PRO A 181 -2.61 2.93 -16.11
C PRO A 181 -1.96 1.54 -16.06
N GLU A 182 -1.30 1.20 -14.96
CA GLU A 182 -0.55 -0.04 -14.80
C GLU A 182 -1.24 -1.06 -13.88
N THR A 183 -2.54 -0.82 -13.54
CA THR A 183 -3.29 -1.74 -12.68
C THR A 183 -3.56 -3.08 -13.35
N LEU A 184 -3.48 -4.16 -12.58
CA LEU A 184 -3.92 -5.49 -12.97
C LEU A 184 -5.32 -5.82 -12.42
N ALA A 185 -5.98 -4.91 -11.71
CA ALA A 185 -7.26 -5.16 -11.07
C ALA A 185 -8.36 -5.60 -12.03
N GLY A 186 -8.36 -5.07 -13.26
CA GLY A 186 -9.30 -5.46 -14.33
C GLY A 186 -8.90 -6.70 -15.14
N GLN A 187 -7.78 -7.38 -14.79
CA GLN A 187 -7.25 -8.50 -15.56
C GLN A 187 -7.56 -9.85 -14.89
N SER A 188 -8.30 -10.73 -15.56
CA SER A 188 -8.65 -12.06 -15.05
C SER A 188 -7.58 -13.10 -15.43
N TYR A 189 -6.42 -13.05 -14.77
CA TYR A 189 -5.37 -14.05 -14.92
C TYR A 189 -5.54 -15.22 -13.92
N PRO A 190 -5.25 -16.48 -14.33
CA PRO A 190 -5.43 -17.65 -13.45
C PRO A 190 -4.37 -17.75 -12.34
N ASP A 191 -3.35 -16.92 -12.37
CA ASP A 191 -2.15 -16.97 -11.53
C ASP A 191 -1.78 -15.62 -10.92
N VAL A 192 -2.67 -14.61 -10.98
CA VAL A 192 -2.44 -13.28 -10.41
C VAL A 192 -3.47 -12.95 -9.34
N LEU A 193 -2.99 -12.44 -8.23
CA LEU A 193 -3.79 -11.85 -7.15
C LEU A 193 -3.46 -10.36 -7.04
N VAL A 194 -4.48 -9.51 -6.97
CA VAL A 194 -4.32 -8.06 -6.82
C VAL A 194 -4.95 -7.61 -5.51
N LEU A 195 -4.14 -7.02 -4.65
CA LEU A 195 -4.55 -6.52 -3.34
C LEU A 195 -4.86 -5.03 -3.42
N ARG A 196 -6.04 -4.62 -2.95
CA ARG A 196 -6.47 -3.22 -2.91
C ARG A 196 -6.73 -2.79 -1.47
N SER A 197 -6.28 -1.59 -1.12
CA SER A 197 -6.50 -0.95 0.19
C SER A 197 -7.33 0.31 0.03
N LEU A 198 -8.36 0.46 0.85
CA LEU A 198 -9.16 1.68 0.91
C LEU A 198 -8.71 2.61 2.06
N THR A 199 -7.70 2.17 2.79
CA THR A 199 -7.21 2.80 4.03
C THR A 199 -6.64 4.20 3.78
N LYS A 200 -5.92 4.37 2.66
CA LYS A 200 -5.10 5.57 2.43
C LYS A 200 -5.89 6.68 1.77
N THR A 201 -6.55 6.39 0.68
CA THR A 201 -7.34 7.34 -0.10
C THR A 201 -8.53 7.90 0.67
N TRP A 202 -9.15 7.08 1.53
CA TRP A 202 -10.40 7.41 2.23
C TRP A 202 -10.24 7.69 3.72
N ALA A 203 -9.01 7.86 4.22
CA ALA A 203 -8.72 8.04 5.64
C ALA A 203 -9.40 6.97 6.55
N LEU A 204 -9.46 5.73 6.09
CA LEU A 204 -10.12 4.61 6.77
C LEU A 204 -9.13 3.72 7.54
N ALA A 205 -8.02 4.28 8.03
CA ALA A 205 -7.00 3.51 8.73
C ALA A 205 -7.55 2.77 9.95
N GLY A 206 -8.43 3.42 10.72
CA GLY A 206 -9.10 2.83 11.88
C GLY A 206 -10.21 1.83 11.54
N LEU A 207 -10.84 1.94 10.36
CA LEU A 207 -11.95 1.07 9.98
C LEU A 207 -11.49 -0.25 9.37
N ARG A 208 -10.29 -0.32 8.78
CA ARG A 208 -9.73 -1.53 8.18
C ARG A 208 -10.56 -2.05 6.98
N CYS A 209 -10.41 -1.45 5.82
CA CYS A 209 -11.14 -1.82 4.59
C CYS A 209 -10.19 -2.11 3.44
N GLY A 210 -10.47 -3.17 2.70
CA GLY A 210 -9.75 -3.57 1.50
C GLY A 210 -10.37 -4.80 0.85
N TYR A 211 -9.80 -5.24 -0.24
CA TYR A 211 -10.22 -6.46 -0.93
C TYR A 211 -9.08 -7.04 -1.76
N LEU A 212 -9.22 -8.31 -2.11
CA LEU A 212 -8.33 -9.05 -2.99
C LEU A 212 -9.11 -9.49 -4.23
N LEU A 213 -8.51 -9.34 -5.38
CA LEU A 213 -9.04 -9.76 -6.67
C LEU A 213 -8.19 -10.91 -7.21
N GLY A 214 -8.82 -11.93 -7.77
CA GLY A 214 -8.10 -13.07 -8.34
C GLY A 214 -8.99 -14.24 -8.72
N PRO A 215 -8.39 -15.35 -9.16
CA PRO A 215 -9.15 -16.54 -9.54
C PRO A 215 -9.94 -17.12 -8.36
N PRO A 216 -11.18 -17.57 -8.58
CA PRO A 216 -12.03 -18.11 -7.52
C PRO A 216 -11.38 -19.23 -6.69
N GLU A 217 -10.61 -20.11 -7.33
CA GLU A 217 -9.93 -21.21 -6.67
C GLU A 217 -8.87 -20.74 -5.66
N LEU A 218 -8.10 -19.69 -6.02
CA LEU A 218 -7.12 -19.11 -5.11
C LEU A 218 -7.80 -18.36 -3.98
N LEU A 219 -8.85 -17.61 -4.27
CA LEU A 219 -9.62 -16.89 -3.25
C LEU A 219 -10.29 -17.86 -2.26
N THR A 220 -10.80 -18.99 -2.73
CA THR A 220 -11.34 -20.05 -1.88
C THR A 220 -10.28 -20.62 -0.94
N ARG A 221 -9.05 -20.86 -1.44
CA ARG A 221 -7.93 -21.30 -0.60
C ARG A 221 -7.58 -20.27 0.47
N LEU A 222 -7.51 -19.01 0.11
CA LEU A 222 -7.23 -17.91 1.04
C LEU A 222 -8.35 -17.74 2.08
N ASN A 223 -9.61 -17.93 1.67
CA ASN A 223 -10.76 -17.78 2.55
C ASN A 223 -10.94 -18.98 3.51
N HIS A 224 -10.38 -20.15 3.20
CA HIS A 224 -10.51 -21.33 4.03
C HIS A 224 -10.01 -21.09 5.45
N GLY A 225 -10.82 -21.41 6.46
CA GLY A 225 -10.48 -21.24 7.87
C GLY A 225 -10.46 -19.77 8.36
N ARG A 226 -10.98 -18.82 7.59
CA ARG A 226 -11.32 -17.51 8.15
C ARG A 226 -12.52 -17.65 9.10
N PRO A 227 -12.61 -16.82 10.14
CA PRO A 227 -13.80 -16.81 11.00
C PRO A 227 -15.04 -16.43 10.20
N HIS A 228 -16.21 -16.87 10.68
CA HIS A 228 -17.47 -16.35 10.18
C HIS A 228 -17.55 -14.83 10.42
N TRP A 229 -18.21 -14.11 9.51
CA TRP A 229 -18.35 -12.65 9.58
C TRP A 229 -17.00 -11.93 9.71
N PRO A 230 -16.08 -12.12 8.77
CA PRO A 230 -14.75 -11.54 8.85
C PRO A 230 -14.74 -10.02 8.77
N LEU A 231 -15.81 -9.42 8.24
CA LEU A 231 -16.03 -7.98 8.19
C LEU A 231 -17.33 -7.61 8.93
N GLY A 232 -17.30 -6.46 9.60
CA GLY A 232 -18.47 -5.85 10.22
C GLY A 232 -19.28 -4.99 9.23
N THR A 233 -20.49 -4.61 9.63
CA THR A 233 -21.43 -3.80 8.86
C THR A 233 -20.82 -2.51 8.31
N LEU A 234 -20.03 -1.78 9.11
CA LEU A 234 -19.43 -0.52 8.69
C LEU A 234 -18.32 -0.70 7.64
N GLN A 235 -17.57 -1.81 7.72
CA GLN A 235 -16.56 -2.15 6.72
C GLN A 235 -17.22 -2.49 5.38
N LEU A 236 -18.27 -3.30 5.38
CA LEU A 236 -19.03 -3.63 4.17
C LEU A 236 -19.61 -2.35 3.52
N GLU A 237 -20.21 -1.48 4.33
CA GLU A 237 -20.74 -0.20 3.85
C GLU A 237 -19.65 0.69 3.24
N ALA A 238 -18.50 0.82 3.91
CA ALA A 238 -17.39 1.62 3.40
C ALA A 238 -16.84 1.09 2.08
N ILE A 239 -16.67 -0.23 1.97
CA ILE A 239 -16.17 -0.86 0.73
C ILE A 239 -17.16 -0.62 -0.41
N ALA A 240 -18.47 -0.81 -0.19
CA ALA A 240 -19.49 -0.55 -1.20
C ALA A 240 -19.50 0.91 -1.63
N ALA A 241 -19.55 1.83 -0.65
CA ALA A 241 -19.63 3.27 -0.89
C ALA A 241 -18.45 3.81 -1.69
N THR A 242 -17.24 3.34 -1.42
CA THR A 242 -16.02 3.78 -2.11
C THR A 242 -15.86 3.21 -3.53
N CYS A 243 -16.71 2.27 -3.93
CA CYS A 243 -16.78 1.75 -5.30
C CYS A 243 -17.86 2.42 -6.16
N GLU A 244 -18.62 3.36 -5.63
CA GLU A 244 -19.63 4.10 -6.40
C GLU A 244 -19.00 5.15 -7.33
N ALA A 245 -19.68 5.50 -8.40
CA ALA A 245 -19.16 6.38 -9.46
C ALA A 245 -18.66 7.73 -8.94
N HIS A 246 -19.38 8.36 -8.00
CA HIS A 246 -18.97 9.64 -7.42
C HIS A 246 -17.68 9.51 -6.58
N ALA A 247 -17.55 8.42 -5.83
CA ALA A 247 -16.34 8.13 -5.04
C ALA A 247 -15.14 7.86 -5.96
N ILE A 248 -15.32 7.10 -7.03
CA ILE A 248 -14.27 6.88 -8.04
C ILE A 248 -13.80 8.22 -8.63
N ALA A 249 -14.73 9.11 -8.98
CA ALA A 249 -14.39 10.44 -9.50
C ALA A 249 -13.65 11.31 -8.45
N GLU A 250 -14.02 11.22 -7.17
CA GLU A 250 -13.33 11.91 -6.07
C GLU A 250 -11.92 11.37 -5.84
N ALA A 251 -11.73 10.04 -5.90
CA ALA A 251 -10.41 9.41 -5.83
C ALA A 251 -9.52 9.86 -6.99
N GLU A 252 -10.04 9.90 -8.21
CA GLU A 252 -9.31 10.40 -9.40
C GLU A 252 -8.91 11.87 -9.23
N ALA A 253 -9.81 12.73 -8.76
CA ALA A 253 -9.47 14.12 -8.48
C ALA A 253 -8.40 14.24 -7.37
N SER A 254 -8.42 13.36 -6.38
CA SER A 254 -7.36 13.30 -5.36
C SER A 254 -6.03 12.85 -5.95
N ALA A 255 -6.03 11.85 -6.84
CA ALA A 255 -4.83 11.38 -7.53
C ALA A 255 -4.16 12.51 -8.36
N ILE A 256 -4.96 13.30 -9.07
CA ILE A 256 -4.48 14.48 -9.83
C ILE A 256 -3.84 15.52 -8.88
N ARG A 257 -4.48 15.80 -7.73
CA ARG A 257 -3.88 16.71 -6.73
C ARG A 257 -2.55 16.18 -6.20
N ILE A 258 -2.44 14.87 -5.93
CA ILE A 258 -1.20 14.23 -5.50
C ILE A 258 -0.07 14.46 -6.50
N VAL A 259 -0.34 14.34 -7.80
CA VAL A 259 0.66 14.62 -8.84
C VAL A 259 1.16 16.06 -8.74
N THR A 260 0.24 17.03 -8.71
CA THR A 260 0.57 18.46 -8.62
C THR A 260 1.41 18.79 -7.38
N GLU A 261 1.01 18.28 -6.21
CA GLU A 261 1.73 18.51 -4.95
C GLU A 261 3.10 17.82 -4.94
N ARG A 262 3.21 16.60 -5.48
CA ARG A 262 4.48 15.89 -5.61
C ARG A 262 5.44 16.63 -6.52
N GLU A 263 4.99 17.09 -7.68
CA GLU A 263 5.79 17.86 -8.63
C GLU A 263 6.23 19.22 -8.05
N ALA A 264 5.43 19.83 -7.18
CA ALA A 264 5.81 21.03 -6.46
C ALA A 264 6.82 20.77 -5.30
N MET A 265 6.72 19.62 -4.63
CA MET A 265 7.57 19.25 -3.51
C MET A 265 9.00 18.88 -3.95
N ILE A 266 9.16 18.16 -5.05
CA ILE A 266 10.45 17.66 -5.54
C ILE A 266 11.50 18.78 -5.72
N PRO A 267 11.26 19.87 -6.48
CA PRO A 267 12.25 20.91 -6.69
C PRO A 267 12.64 21.65 -5.39
N ARG A 268 11.70 21.74 -4.45
CA ARG A 268 11.96 22.37 -3.14
C ARG A 268 12.95 21.54 -2.30
N LEU A 269 12.78 20.22 -2.27
CA LEU A 269 13.73 19.33 -1.59
C LEU A 269 15.09 19.35 -2.27
N ARG A 270 15.13 19.34 -3.61
CA ARG A 270 16.39 19.43 -4.37
C ARG A 270 17.13 20.73 -4.16
N ALA A 271 16.43 21.85 -3.97
CA ALA A 271 17.04 23.13 -3.65
C ALA A 271 17.79 23.11 -2.31
N LEU A 272 17.47 22.18 -1.41
CA LEU A 272 18.17 21.93 -0.14
C LEU A 272 19.33 20.92 -0.28
N GLY A 273 19.68 20.51 -1.50
CA GLY A 273 20.73 19.51 -1.75
C GLY A 273 20.29 18.07 -1.48
N ILE A 274 19.00 17.82 -1.27
CA ILE A 274 18.46 16.48 -1.02
C ILE A 274 18.32 15.71 -2.34
N ASP A 275 18.84 14.49 -2.39
CA ASP A 275 18.63 13.58 -3.50
C ASP A 275 17.22 12.97 -3.40
N VAL A 276 16.38 13.24 -4.41
CA VAL A 276 15.00 12.74 -4.49
C VAL A 276 14.94 11.71 -5.61
N HIS A 277 14.54 10.49 -5.25
CA HIS A 277 14.40 9.41 -6.22
C HIS A 277 13.24 9.66 -7.19
N GLU A 278 13.52 9.52 -8.49
CA GLU A 278 12.56 9.57 -9.59
C GLU A 278 12.84 8.46 -10.61
N PRO A 279 11.81 8.01 -11.37
CA PRO A 279 10.44 8.51 -11.37
C PRO A 279 9.66 8.09 -10.12
N ALA A 280 8.78 8.97 -9.62
CA ALA A 280 7.89 8.72 -8.50
C ALA A 280 6.42 8.87 -8.94
N ALA A 281 5.58 7.87 -8.70
CA ALA A 281 4.18 7.86 -9.09
C ALA A 281 3.20 7.82 -7.90
N GLY A 282 3.61 7.29 -6.75
CA GLY A 282 2.78 7.17 -5.56
C GLY A 282 2.66 8.47 -4.75
N PRO A 283 1.91 8.45 -3.64
CA PRO A 283 1.68 9.61 -2.78
C PRO A 283 2.83 9.83 -1.76
N PHE A 284 4.05 9.48 -2.12
CA PHE A 284 5.25 9.63 -1.28
C PHE A 284 6.50 9.72 -2.15
N LEU A 285 7.58 10.26 -1.55
CA LEU A 285 8.90 10.38 -2.14
C LEU A 285 9.91 9.60 -1.29
N LEU A 286 10.80 8.87 -1.95
CA LEU A 286 12.01 8.34 -1.36
C LEU A 286 13.11 9.39 -1.52
N ILE A 287 13.74 9.80 -0.42
CA ILE A 287 14.87 10.73 -0.41
C ILE A 287 16.10 10.07 0.16
N ARG A 288 17.28 10.57 -0.26
CA ARG A 288 18.56 10.17 0.30
C ARG A 288 19.30 11.40 0.81
N VAL A 289 19.82 11.30 2.03
CA VAL A 289 20.65 12.32 2.67
C VAL A 289 21.80 11.63 3.40
N PRO A 290 23.00 12.23 3.48
CA PRO A 290 24.20 11.58 4.06
C PRO A 290 24.01 11.10 5.51
N ASP A 291 23.17 11.77 6.29
CA ASP A 291 22.84 11.39 7.67
C ASP A 291 21.31 11.47 7.91
N GLY A 292 20.58 10.53 7.29
CA GLY A 292 19.12 10.50 7.37
C GLY A 292 18.58 10.31 8.79
N GLU A 293 19.31 9.57 9.63
CA GLU A 293 18.88 9.38 11.02
C GLU A 293 19.03 10.67 11.85
N LEU A 294 20.09 11.46 11.61
CA LEU A 294 20.26 12.78 12.24
C LEU A 294 19.15 13.73 11.78
N LEU A 295 18.91 13.81 10.47
CA LEU A 295 17.81 14.64 9.94
C LEU A 295 16.49 14.24 10.55
N ARG A 296 16.18 12.93 10.61
CA ARG A 296 14.93 12.41 11.20
C ARG A 296 14.75 12.87 12.65
N LYS A 297 15.80 12.82 13.48
CA LYS A 297 15.76 13.28 14.86
C LYS A 297 15.53 14.79 14.95
N HIS A 298 16.24 15.59 14.16
CA HIS A 298 16.07 17.04 14.14
C HIS A 298 14.65 17.45 13.70
N LEU A 299 14.03 16.71 12.76
CA LEU A 299 12.66 16.93 12.35
C LEU A 299 11.68 16.54 13.48
N ALA A 300 11.93 15.43 14.16
CA ALA A 300 11.13 15.02 15.31
C ALA A 300 11.18 16.04 16.46
N ASP A 301 12.35 16.66 16.73
CA ASP A 301 12.52 17.74 17.73
C ASP A 301 11.74 19.03 17.34
N ARG A 302 11.23 19.10 16.10
CA ARG A 302 10.40 20.20 15.57
C ARG A 302 8.98 19.76 15.24
N ASP A 303 8.54 18.70 15.88
CA ASP A 303 7.20 18.11 15.71
C ASP A 303 6.90 17.72 14.25
N ILE A 304 7.89 17.20 13.52
CA ILE A 304 7.73 16.66 12.17
C ILE A 304 8.17 15.19 12.13
N GLY A 305 7.21 14.30 11.85
CA GLY A 305 7.47 12.87 11.74
C GLY A 305 7.75 12.47 10.29
N VAL A 306 8.86 11.76 10.05
CA VAL A 306 9.23 11.21 8.73
C VAL A 306 9.55 9.71 8.86
N ARG A 307 9.31 8.94 7.80
CA ARG A 307 9.50 7.50 7.80
C ARG A 307 10.96 7.12 7.52
N ARG A 308 11.60 6.40 8.43
CA ARG A 308 12.96 5.86 8.25
C ARG A 308 13.02 4.80 7.14
N GLY A 309 14.10 4.81 6.35
CA GLY A 309 14.29 3.90 5.22
C GLY A 309 14.92 2.55 5.58
N ASP A 310 15.79 2.50 6.56
CA ASP A 310 16.60 1.33 6.94
C ASP A 310 15.80 0.08 7.41
N THR A 311 14.51 0.23 7.62
CA THR A 311 13.60 -0.89 7.91
C THR A 311 13.05 -1.56 6.65
N PHE A 312 13.29 -0.98 5.47
CA PHE A 312 12.97 -1.60 4.19
C PHE A 312 14.19 -2.36 3.66
N PRO A 313 14.11 -3.65 3.41
CA PRO A 313 15.22 -4.41 2.86
C PRO A 313 15.78 -3.78 1.59
N GLY A 314 17.09 -3.56 1.56
CA GLY A 314 17.79 -2.92 0.43
C GLY A 314 18.00 -1.42 0.58
N LEU A 315 17.47 -0.79 1.64
CA LEU A 315 17.76 0.59 2.01
C LEU A 315 18.54 0.62 3.35
N ASP A 316 19.19 1.74 3.61
CA ASP A 316 19.96 2.00 4.83
C ASP A 316 19.53 3.30 5.53
N GLY A 317 20.30 3.75 6.52
CA GLY A 317 20.00 4.94 7.33
C GLY A 317 20.12 6.28 6.59
N GLU A 318 20.63 6.30 5.35
CA GLU A 318 20.66 7.50 4.52
C GLU A 318 19.30 7.78 3.86
N PHE A 319 18.40 6.78 3.83
CA PHE A 319 17.10 6.92 3.18
C PHE A 319 15.99 7.28 4.15
N LEU A 320 15.14 8.22 3.72
CA LEU A 320 13.87 8.56 4.36
C LEU A 320 12.75 8.53 3.31
N ARG A 321 11.53 8.19 3.75
CA ARG A 321 10.34 8.33 2.92
C ARG A 321 9.47 9.44 3.46
N LEU A 322 9.07 10.38 2.59
CA LEU A 322 8.19 11.50 2.88
C LEU A 322 6.85 11.29 2.19
N ALA A 323 5.73 11.36 2.93
CA ALA A 323 4.42 11.45 2.29
C ALA A 323 4.28 12.78 1.56
N VAL A 324 3.63 12.78 0.40
CA VAL A 324 3.29 14.01 -0.33
C VAL A 324 2.23 14.77 0.46
N ARG A 325 2.44 16.07 0.68
CA ARG A 325 1.55 16.96 1.43
C ARG A 325 1.34 18.26 0.65
N ASP A 326 0.40 19.08 1.12
CA ASP A 326 0.15 20.42 0.60
C ASP A 326 1.34 21.39 0.80
N SER A 327 1.23 22.57 0.20
CA SER A 327 2.28 23.58 0.24
C SER A 327 2.62 24.02 1.66
N ASP A 328 1.62 24.21 2.53
CA ASP A 328 1.81 24.74 3.88
C ASP A 328 2.60 23.73 4.75
N ALA A 329 2.27 22.46 4.63
CA ALA A 329 3.03 21.39 5.28
C ALA A 329 4.46 21.32 4.76
N VAL A 330 4.65 21.44 3.43
CA VAL A 330 5.97 21.44 2.80
C VAL A 330 6.79 22.66 3.18
N ASP A 331 6.17 23.85 3.36
CA ASP A 331 6.86 25.06 3.86
C ASP A 331 7.48 24.82 5.24
N ARG A 332 6.72 24.20 6.14
CA ARG A 332 7.20 23.84 7.48
C ARG A 332 8.34 22.81 7.42
N LEU A 333 8.22 21.80 6.56
CA LEU A 333 9.29 20.82 6.37
C LEU A 333 10.58 21.45 5.86
N VAL A 334 10.50 22.29 4.81
CA VAL A 334 11.64 22.99 4.22
C VAL A 334 12.32 23.87 5.25
N ALA A 335 11.58 24.71 5.97
CA ALA A 335 12.13 25.56 7.01
C ALA A 335 12.82 24.76 8.13
N ALA A 336 12.28 23.61 8.50
CA ALA A 336 12.87 22.73 9.50
C ALA A 336 14.18 22.08 9.00
N ILE A 337 14.26 21.72 7.72
CA ILE A 337 15.48 21.16 7.10
C ILE A 337 16.56 22.26 6.97
N GLU A 338 16.23 23.45 6.51
CA GLU A 338 17.15 24.59 6.43
C GLU A 338 17.80 24.93 7.79
N ALA A 339 17.03 24.82 8.87
CA ALA A 339 17.52 25.08 10.24
C ALA A 339 18.53 24.02 10.73
N VAL A 340 18.67 22.89 10.06
CA VAL A 340 19.67 21.84 10.37
C VAL A 340 21.03 22.18 9.73
N GLY A 341 21.04 22.89 8.60
CA GLY A 341 22.27 23.27 7.88
C GLY A 341 22.96 22.06 7.26
N LEU A 342 22.18 21.22 6.54
CA LEU A 342 22.67 20.05 5.79
C LEU A 342 23.64 20.47 4.67
#